data_cc2e468e4df981e257df4c3044567e40
#
_entry.id   cc2e468e4df981e257df4c3044567e40
#
_cell.length_a   1.000
_cell.length_b   1.000
_cell.length_c   1.000
_cell.angle_alpha   90.00
_cell.angle_beta   90.00
_cell.angle_gamma   90.00
#
_symmetry.space_group_name_H-M   'P 1'
#
loop_
_entity.id
_entity.type
_entity.pdbx_description
1 polymer ?
#
loop_
_entity_poly.entity_id
_entity_poly.type
_entity_poly.pdbx_seq_one_letter_code
_entity_poly.pdbx_strand_id
1 'polypeptide(L)'
;MSRQNKEKKNKKMVPLGTGMVLGAGVAVFGACRWLFNYAIERKQWNLHGVMYRLLEGNGEPDPYYQEVDRAEEELKKLPYEPVSLISMDGKKLKGRFYPGQEGVQDVFLAVHGCRNHGTREYSFLSSYYRKAGVPFLLIDLRACGDSEGDYMTYGWKESEDLLLWISWLIGKCGESCRIFLHGISMGAGTVLMTGDKELPEQVAGVVADCGYTSACDEFAYQMKKCFHMPVAAPILFLTNLISKKKAGFDIRKAAPIEAVKTCKVPHLFIHGDKDDYVPYYMMDQLYEACNARKWKVTVPGAVHARSYYVNPELYEESLEKFRKEV
;
A
#
# COMPACT_ATOMS: atom_id res chain seq x y z
N MET A 1 -48.71 24.50 65.76
CA MET A 1 -47.56 25.21 65.14
C MET A 1 -46.64 24.14 64.55
N SER A 2 -46.78 23.90 63.27
CA SER A 2 -46.02 22.91 62.53
C SER A 2 -45.06 23.63 61.57
N ARG A 3 -43.75 23.49 61.82
CA ARG A 3 -42.70 24.01 60.89
C ARG A 3 -42.44 22.99 59.79
N GLN A 4 -42.87 23.27 58.57
CA GLN A 4 -42.47 22.52 57.38
C GLN A 4 -41.06 22.91 56.98
N ASN A 5 -40.13 21.96 57.08
CA ASN A 5 -38.79 22.04 56.53
C ASN A 5 -38.83 21.81 55.04
N LYS A 6 -38.55 22.87 54.22
CA LYS A 6 -38.36 22.77 52.78
C LYS A 6 -36.89 22.41 52.52
N GLU A 7 -36.59 21.16 52.24
CA GLU A 7 -35.31 20.77 51.63
C GLU A 7 -35.21 21.30 50.22
N LYS A 8 -34.33 22.29 50.04
CA LYS A 8 -33.88 22.74 48.69
C LYS A 8 -32.95 21.72 48.10
N LYS A 9 -33.43 20.88 47.17
CA LYS A 9 -32.60 20.07 46.30
C LYS A 9 -31.73 21.01 45.42
N ASN A 10 -30.45 21.17 45.72
CA ASN A 10 -29.48 21.80 44.88
C ASN A 10 -29.24 20.91 43.63
N LYS A 11 -29.95 21.16 42.54
CA LYS A 11 -29.61 20.68 41.21
C LYS A 11 -28.30 21.36 40.81
N LYS A 12 -27.16 20.67 40.90
CA LYS A 12 -25.92 21.14 40.28
C LYS A 12 -26.17 21.22 38.77
N MET A 13 -26.35 22.42 38.26
CA MET A 13 -26.38 22.69 36.82
C MET A 13 -24.97 22.38 36.29
N VAL A 14 -24.83 21.35 35.49
CA VAL A 14 -23.62 21.11 34.70
C VAL A 14 -23.54 22.26 33.69
N PRO A 15 -22.47 23.06 33.65
CA PRO A 15 -22.36 24.17 32.71
C PRO A 15 -22.52 23.67 31.26
N LEU A 16 -23.34 24.36 30.47
CA LEU A 16 -23.57 24.00 29.03
C LEU A 16 -22.28 23.80 28.25
N GLY A 17 -21.21 24.53 28.59
CA GLY A 17 -19.90 24.44 28.00
C GLY A 17 -19.20 23.07 28.23
N THR A 18 -19.40 22.41 29.37
CA THR A 18 -18.81 21.11 29.67
C THR A 18 -19.43 20.01 28.79
N GLY A 19 -20.73 20.09 28.50
CA GLY A 19 -21.39 19.15 27.59
C GLY A 19 -20.90 19.28 26.13
N MET A 20 -20.65 20.49 25.64
CA MET A 20 -20.12 20.74 24.29
C MET A 20 -18.68 20.25 24.15
N VAL A 21 -17.82 20.47 25.13
CA VAL A 21 -16.41 19.99 25.11
C VAL A 21 -16.34 18.47 25.16
N LEU A 22 -17.17 17.83 25.98
CA LEU A 22 -17.26 16.36 26.02
C LEU A 22 -17.79 15.79 24.71
N GLY A 23 -18.82 16.40 24.12
CA GLY A 23 -19.38 15.99 22.82
C GLY A 23 -18.37 16.10 21.68
N ALA A 24 -17.61 17.21 21.60
CA ALA A 24 -16.55 17.40 20.63
C ALA A 24 -15.41 16.37 20.81
N GLY A 25 -15.01 16.09 22.05
CA GLY A 25 -13.98 15.08 22.34
C GLY A 25 -14.39 13.68 21.90
N VAL A 26 -15.65 13.29 22.14
CA VAL A 26 -16.21 11.99 21.70
C VAL A 26 -16.25 11.91 20.17
N ALA A 27 -16.64 12.98 19.47
CA ALA A 27 -16.69 13.00 18.02
C ALA A 27 -15.29 12.88 17.40
N VAL A 28 -14.29 13.60 17.92
CA VAL A 28 -12.88 13.51 17.46
C VAL A 28 -12.32 12.11 17.71
N PHE A 29 -12.53 11.53 18.90
CA PHE A 29 -12.09 10.17 19.19
C PHE A 29 -12.77 9.15 18.27
N GLY A 30 -14.07 9.31 18.01
CA GLY A 30 -14.81 8.49 17.04
C GLY A 30 -14.22 8.54 15.64
N ALA A 31 -13.88 9.75 15.16
CA ALA A 31 -13.24 9.96 13.87
C ALA A 31 -11.84 9.32 13.79
N CYS A 32 -11.02 9.48 14.83
CA CYS A 32 -9.70 8.86 14.90
C CYS A 32 -9.79 7.33 14.91
N ARG A 33 -10.76 6.78 15.66
CA ARG A 33 -11.01 5.34 15.73
C ARG A 33 -11.51 4.81 14.40
N TRP A 34 -12.39 5.56 13.73
CA TRP A 34 -12.88 5.22 12.41
C TRP A 34 -11.74 5.23 11.38
N LEU A 35 -10.90 6.27 11.37
CA LEU A 35 -9.75 6.36 10.47
C LEU A 35 -8.77 5.20 10.70
N PHE A 36 -8.49 4.84 11.96
CA PHE A 36 -7.66 3.67 12.27
C PHE A 36 -8.27 2.38 11.70
N ASN A 37 -9.54 2.14 11.94
CA ASN A 37 -10.21 0.94 11.44
C ASN A 37 -10.25 0.92 9.90
N TYR A 38 -10.54 2.07 9.28
CA TYR A 38 -10.62 2.21 7.84
C TYR A 38 -9.26 2.04 7.16
N ALA A 39 -8.21 2.67 7.67
CA ALA A 39 -6.90 2.65 7.03
C ALA A 39 -6.07 1.41 7.39
N ILE A 40 -6.08 0.98 8.65
CA ILE A 40 -5.08 0.06 9.21
C ILE A 40 -5.63 -1.34 9.50
N GLU A 41 -6.87 -1.49 9.98
CA GLU A 41 -7.43 -2.81 10.29
C GLU A 41 -7.77 -3.61 9.03
N ARG A 42 -7.45 -4.92 9.05
CA ARG A 42 -7.85 -5.87 7.98
C ARG A 42 -9.36 -6.00 7.84
N LYS A 43 -10.09 -6.00 8.96
CA LYS A 43 -11.54 -6.19 8.98
C LYS A 43 -12.23 -5.09 8.19
N GLN A 44 -12.75 -5.48 7.04
CA GLN A 44 -13.62 -4.62 6.23
C GLN A 44 -14.94 -4.40 6.99
N TRP A 45 -15.15 -3.19 7.46
CA TRP A 45 -16.51 -2.71 7.58
C TRP A 45 -17.03 -2.55 6.15
N ASN A 46 -18.23 -3.04 5.86
CA ASN A 46 -18.87 -2.94 4.53
C ASN A 46 -19.05 -1.49 4.00
N LEU A 47 -18.41 -0.54 4.65
CA LEU A 47 -18.39 0.87 4.27
C LEU A 47 -17.58 1.14 3.00
N HIS A 48 -16.63 0.27 2.62
CA HIS A 48 -15.83 0.50 1.40
C HIS A 48 -16.73 0.51 0.16
N GLY A 49 -17.63 -0.47 0.03
CA GLY A 49 -18.60 -0.51 -1.07
C GLY A 49 -19.68 0.59 -0.99
N VAL A 50 -19.97 1.11 0.19
CA VAL A 50 -20.90 2.24 0.37
C VAL A 50 -20.21 3.56 0.05
N MET A 51 -18.99 3.79 0.57
CA MET A 51 -18.22 5.00 0.26
C MET A 51 -17.79 5.05 -1.21
N TYR A 52 -17.36 3.94 -1.78
CA TYR A 52 -17.06 3.84 -3.20
C TYR A 52 -18.27 4.25 -4.06
N ARG A 53 -19.47 3.72 -3.75
CA ARG A 53 -20.73 4.12 -4.43
C ARG A 53 -21.14 5.57 -4.18
N LEU A 54 -20.82 6.12 -3.01
CA LEU A 54 -21.14 7.53 -2.68
C LEU A 54 -20.17 8.51 -3.35
N LEU A 55 -18.92 8.11 -3.58
CA LEU A 55 -17.88 8.97 -4.17
C LEU A 55 -17.86 8.89 -5.71
N GLU A 56 -18.16 7.72 -6.30
CA GLU A 56 -18.15 7.52 -7.75
C GLU A 56 -19.54 7.74 -8.43
N GLY A 57 -20.58 7.96 -7.64
CA GLY A 57 -21.94 8.18 -8.16
C GLY A 57 -22.65 6.89 -8.62
N ASN A 58 -23.92 7.02 -9.05
CA ASN A 58 -24.74 5.90 -9.56
C ASN A 58 -24.43 5.61 -11.05
N GLY A 59 -23.14 5.68 -11.45
CA GLY A 59 -22.71 5.37 -12.80
C GLY A 59 -22.70 3.86 -13.09
N GLU A 60 -22.63 3.52 -14.37
CA GLU A 60 -22.38 2.12 -14.78
C GLU A 60 -21.04 1.64 -14.20
N PRO A 61 -20.91 0.33 -13.89
CA PRO A 61 -19.65 -0.23 -13.39
C PRO A 61 -18.52 0.08 -14.37
N ASP A 62 -17.43 0.65 -13.86
CA ASP A 62 -16.24 0.93 -14.67
C ASP A 62 -15.77 -0.36 -15.37
N PRO A 63 -15.68 -0.38 -16.72
CA PRO A 63 -15.25 -1.55 -17.49
C PRO A 63 -13.92 -2.15 -17.02
N TYR A 64 -13.04 -1.32 -16.48
CA TYR A 64 -11.77 -1.73 -15.89
C TYR A 64 -11.92 -2.91 -14.90
N TYR A 65 -12.89 -2.84 -13.99
CA TYR A 65 -13.05 -3.90 -12.98
C TYR A 65 -13.52 -5.23 -13.57
N GLN A 66 -14.34 -5.18 -14.62
CA GLN A 66 -14.76 -6.40 -15.33
C GLN A 66 -13.59 -7.06 -16.07
N GLU A 67 -12.71 -6.25 -16.64
CA GLU A 67 -11.50 -6.73 -17.31
C GLU A 67 -10.49 -7.27 -16.29
N VAL A 68 -10.31 -6.62 -15.12
CA VAL A 68 -9.50 -7.14 -14.01
C VAL A 68 -10.02 -8.50 -13.56
N ASP A 69 -11.34 -8.64 -13.35
CA ASP A 69 -11.94 -9.90 -12.90
C ASP A 69 -11.66 -11.01 -13.92
N ARG A 70 -11.82 -10.73 -15.22
CA ARG A 70 -11.52 -11.68 -16.30
C ARG A 70 -10.04 -12.06 -16.34
N ALA A 71 -9.16 -11.07 -16.28
CA ALA A 71 -7.71 -11.31 -16.32
C ALA A 71 -7.23 -12.10 -15.08
N GLU A 72 -7.81 -11.84 -13.91
CA GLU A 72 -7.54 -12.59 -12.70
C GLU A 72 -7.98 -14.06 -12.81
N GLU A 73 -9.18 -14.30 -13.36
CA GLU A 73 -9.68 -15.66 -13.60
C GLU A 73 -8.76 -16.44 -14.57
N GLU A 74 -8.24 -15.79 -15.62
CA GLU A 74 -7.26 -16.42 -16.52
C GLU A 74 -5.94 -16.70 -15.82
N LEU A 75 -5.44 -15.76 -15.01
CA LEU A 75 -4.20 -15.95 -14.24
C LEU A 75 -4.32 -17.10 -13.25
N LYS A 76 -5.45 -17.26 -12.58
CA LYS A 76 -5.71 -18.34 -11.62
C LYS A 76 -5.71 -19.74 -12.24
N LYS A 77 -5.96 -19.85 -13.55
CA LYS A 77 -5.92 -21.13 -14.29
C LYS A 77 -4.50 -21.61 -14.61
N LEU A 78 -3.52 -20.69 -14.55
CA LEU A 78 -2.14 -21.04 -14.87
C LEU A 78 -1.51 -21.87 -13.77
N PRO A 79 -0.62 -22.82 -14.12
CA PRO A 79 0.12 -23.57 -13.11
C PRO A 79 1.04 -22.65 -12.33
N TYR A 80 1.01 -22.79 -11.01
CA TYR A 80 1.89 -22.06 -10.08
C TYR A 80 2.33 -22.98 -8.93
N GLU A 81 3.41 -22.62 -8.27
CA GLU A 81 3.85 -23.21 -7.01
C GLU A 81 3.35 -22.37 -5.84
N PRO A 82 2.51 -22.92 -4.94
CA PRO A 82 2.10 -22.19 -3.74
C PRO A 82 3.27 -22.06 -2.78
N VAL A 83 3.51 -20.84 -2.30
CA VAL A 83 4.57 -20.53 -1.35
C VAL A 83 3.99 -20.07 -0.03
N SER A 84 4.61 -20.51 1.07
CA SER A 84 4.22 -20.11 2.42
C SER A 84 5.45 -19.85 3.27
N LEU A 85 5.54 -18.65 3.84
CA LEU A 85 6.62 -18.25 4.73
C LEU A 85 6.06 -17.86 6.09
N ILE A 86 6.91 -17.82 7.11
CA ILE A 86 6.56 -17.30 8.44
C ILE A 86 7.33 -16.01 8.65
N SER A 87 6.62 -14.92 8.89
CA SER A 87 7.22 -13.62 9.22
C SER A 87 7.97 -13.65 10.55
N MET A 88 8.82 -12.66 10.79
CA MET A 88 9.58 -12.55 12.05
C MET A 88 8.69 -12.46 13.29
N ASP A 89 7.47 -11.97 13.16
CA ASP A 89 6.46 -11.90 14.22
C ASP A 89 5.44 -13.05 14.17
N GLY A 90 5.77 -14.16 13.46
CA GLY A 90 5.04 -15.43 13.46
C GLY A 90 3.79 -15.47 12.58
N LYS A 91 3.59 -14.53 11.65
CA LYS A 91 2.46 -14.53 10.73
C LYS A 91 2.75 -15.41 9.52
N LYS A 92 1.78 -16.21 9.11
CA LYS A 92 1.87 -17.01 7.90
C LYS A 92 1.59 -16.14 6.70
N LEU A 93 2.60 -15.99 5.83
CA LEU A 93 2.55 -15.24 4.59
C LEU A 93 2.34 -16.20 3.41
N LYS A 94 1.62 -15.76 2.40
CA LYS A 94 1.25 -16.53 1.22
C LYS A 94 1.72 -15.88 -0.06
N GLY A 95 2.09 -16.71 -1.04
CA GLY A 95 2.47 -16.25 -2.36
C GLY A 95 2.27 -17.35 -3.40
N ARG A 96 2.36 -16.98 -4.67
CA ARG A 96 2.24 -17.86 -5.82
C ARG A 96 3.41 -17.61 -6.75
N PHE A 97 4.26 -18.60 -6.92
CA PHE A 97 5.41 -18.54 -7.83
C PHE A 97 5.03 -19.13 -9.18
N TYR A 98 5.21 -18.34 -10.22
CA TYR A 98 5.01 -18.74 -11.61
C TYR A 98 6.39 -18.92 -12.25
N PRO A 99 6.72 -20.14 -12.74
CA PRO A 99 8.01 -20.39 -13.34
C PRO A 99 8.15 -19.66 -14.68
N GLY A 100 9.37 -19.25 -15.00
CA GLY A 100 9.73 -18.66 -16.28
C GLY A 100 10.37 -19.68 -17.23
N GLN A 101 10.99 -19.17 -18.28
CA GLN A 101 11.77 -19.98 -19.23
C GLN A 101 13.11 -20.35 -18.63
N GLU A 102 13.64 -21.51 -19.03
CA GLU A 102 14.96 -21.98 -18.60
C GLU A 102 16.06 -21.00 -19.07
N GLY A 103 17.03 -20.74 -18.20
CA GLY A 103 18.16 -19.84 -18.47
C GLY A 103 17.88 -18.35 -18.27
N VAL A 104 16.66 -17.95 -17.95
CA VAL A 104 16.33 -16.56 -17.61
C VAL A 104 16.75 -16.30 -16.17
N GLN A 105 17.64 -15.31 -15.96
CA GLN A 105 18.14 -14.94 -14.63
C GLN A 105 17.24 -13.91 -13.93
N ASP A 106 16.54 -13.07 -14.67
CA ASP A 106 15.66 -12.07 -14.11
C ASP A 106 14.43 -12.73 -13.46
N VAL A 107 14.01 -12.22 -12.31
CA VAL A 107 12.77 -12.64 -11.63
C VAL A 107 12.08 -11.43 -11.01
N PHE A 108 10.76 -11.36 -11.10
CA PHE A 108 9.98 -10.30 -10.46
C PHE A 108 9.39 -10.76 -9.13
N LEU A 109 9.59 -9.95 -8.08
CA LEU A 109 8.84 -10.00 -6.84
C LEU A 109 7.76 -8.92 -6.88
N ALA A 110 6.52 -9.32 -7.10
CA ALA A 110 5.39 -8.44 -7.32
C ALA A 110 4.60 -8.19 -6.03
N VAL A 111 4.44 -6.91 -5.67
CA VAL A 111 3.94 -6.45 -4.37
C VAL A 111 2.72 -5.55 -4.57
N HIS A 112 1.55 -6.05 -4.20
CA HIS A 112 0.26 -5.41 -4.45
C HIS A 112 -0.03 -4.20 -3.54
N GLY A 113 -1.03 -3.40 -3.94
CA GLY A 113 -1.52 -2.24 -3.22
C GLY A 113 -2.38 -2.56 -1.98
N CYS A 114 -2.85 -1.51 -1.34
CA CYS A 114 -3.65 -1.59 -0.13
C CYS A 114 -4.94 -2.38 -0.35
N ARG A 115 -5.26 -3.33 0.56
CA ARG A 115 -6.50 -4.13 0.55
C ARG A 115 -6.72 -4.96 -0.72
N ASN A 116 -5.68 -5.17 -1.52
CA ASN A 116 -5.71 -6.01 -2.68
C ASN A 116 -5.02 -7.37 -2.39
N HIS A 117 -4.71 -8.14 -3.40
CA HIS A 117 -3.92 -9.36 -3.33
C HIS A 117 -3.16 -9.57 -4.65
N GLY A 118 -2.12 -10.39 -4.61
CA GLY A 118 -1.17 -10.50 -5.70
C GLY A 118 -1.79 -10.85 -7.05
N THR A 119 -2.70 -11.83 -7.11
CA THR A 119 -3.30 -12.25 -8.39
C THR A 119 -4.21 -11.19 -9.00
N ARG A 120 -4.90 -10.41 -8.20
CA ARG A 120 -5.79 -9.36 -8.70
C ARG A 120 -5.02 -8.15 -9.22
N GLU A 121 -4.09 -7.63 -8.40
CA GLU A 121 -3.31 -6.44 -8.76
C GLU A 121 -2.47 -6.65 -10.01
N TYR A 122 -1.87 -7.83 -10.12
CA TYR A 122 -0.96 -8.17 -11.22
C TYR A 122 -1.63 -8.96 -12.35
N SER A 123 -2.97 -9.02 -12.39
CA SER A 123 -3.70 -9.79 -13.40
C SER A 123 -3.32 -9.41 -14.82
N PHE A 124 -3.27 -8.13 -15.15
CA PHE A 124 -2.84 -7.64 -16.47
C PHE A 124 -1.33 -7.76 -16.66
N LEU A 125 -0.57 -7.25 -15.70
CA LEU A 125 0.90 -7.15 -15.80
C LEU A 125 1.58 -8.51 -15.86
N SER A 126 0.96 -9.56 -15.33
CA SER A 126 1.44 -10.94 -15.47
C SER A 126 1.59 -11.39 -16.92
N SER A 127 0.84 -10.78 -17.85
CA SER A 127 0.96 -11.06 -19.29
C SER A 127 2.33 -10.63 -19.85
N TYR A 128 2.85 -9.49 -19.36
CA TYR A 128 4.19 -9.04 -19.70
C TYR A 128 5.25 -10.00 -19.17
N TYR A 129 5.21 -10.39 -17.90
CA TYR A 129 6.18 -11.31 -17.35
C TYR A 129 6.24 -12.64 -18.12
N ARG A 130 5.08 -13.16 -18.51
CA ARG A 130 4.99 -14.40 -19.32
C ARG A 130 5.53 -14.23 -20.72
N LYS A 131 5.19 -13.11 -21.41
CA LYS A 131 5.73 -12.81 -22.75
C LYS A 131 7.24 -12.69 -22.73
N ALA A 132 7.80 -12.06 -21.69
CA ALA A 132 9.22 -11.92 -21.47
C ALA A 132 9.91 -13.22 -21.01
N GLY A 133 9.14 -14.29 -20.72
CA GLY A 133 9.65 -15.55 -20.20
C GLY A 133 10.22 -15.47 -18.80
N VAL A 134 9.93 -14.42 -18.05
CA VAL A 134 10.51 -14.12 -16.75
C VAL A 134 9.70 -14.80 -15.65
N PRO A 135 10.30 -15.57 -14.72
CA PRO A 135 9.62 -16.06 -13.54
C PRO A 135 9.15 -14.89 -12.66
N PHE A 136 8.04 -15.06 -11.95
CA PHE A 136 7.54 -14.05 -11.04
C PHE A 136 6.85 -14.65 -9.82
N LEU A 137 6.98 -13.97 -8.71
CA LEU A 137 6.34 -14.29 -7.45
C LEU A 137 5.32 -13.22 -7.09
N LEU A 138 4.06 -13.59 -7.06
CA LEU A 138 2.97 -12.76 -6.56
C LEU A 138 2.78 -13.06 -5.08
N ILE A 139 3.00 -12.09 -4.22
CA ILE A 139 2.80 -12.25 -2.77
C ILE A 139 1.50 -11.61 -2.32
N ASP A 140 0.92 -12.15 -1.27
CA ASP A 140 -0.10 -11.47 -0.49
C ASP A 140 0.59 -10.84 0.72
N LEU A 141 0.54 -9.52 0.83
CA LEU A 141 1.09 -8.79 1.97
C LEU A 141 0.38 -9.19 3.27
N ARG A 142 1.06 -9.00 4.41
CA ARG A 142 0.43 -9.20 5.72
C ARG A 142 -0.91 -8.46 5.80
N ALA A 143 -1.88 -9.05 6.48
CA ALA A 143 -3.25 -8.55 6.60
C ALA A 143 -4.03 -8.38 5.28
N CYS A 144 -3.55 -8.99 4.18
CA CYS A 144 -4.20 -8.96 2.87
C CYS A 144 -4.29 -10.37 2.27
N GLY A 145 -5.19 -10.56 1.31
CA GLY A 145 -5.36 -11.83 0.60
C GLY A 145 -5.43 -13.04 1.51
N ASP A 146 -4.63 -14.06 1.22
CA ASP A 146 -4.54 -15.32 1.98
C ASP A 146 -3.49 -15.27 3.12
N SER A 147 -2.75 -14.15 3.26
CA SER A 147 -1.77 -13.97 4.33
C SER A 147 -2.44 -13.60 5.66
N GLU A 148 -1.83 -14.02 6.76
CA GLU A 148 -2.28 -13.68 8.10
C GLU A 148 -1.93 -12.23 8.49
N GLY A 149 -2.53 -11.76 9.56
CA GLY A 149 -2.35 -10.45 10.16
C GLY A 149 -3.66 -9.71 10.32
N ASP A 150 -3.67 -8.77 11.26
CA ASP A 150 -4.85 -7.96 11.59
C ASP A 150 -4.70 -6.51 11.12
N TYR A 151 -3.46 -6.08 10.84
CA TYR A 151 -3.12 -4.68 10.57
C TYR A 151 -2.15 -4.57 9.39
N MET A 152 -2.45 -3.63 8.49
CA MET A 152 -1.53 -3.16 7.46
C MET A 152 -0.65 -2.07 8.04
N THR A 153 0.64 -2.04 7.69
CA THR A 153 1.59 -1.08 8.22
C THR A 153 2.23 -0.18 7.14
N TYR A 154 1.57 -0.10 5.99
CA TYR A 154 1.95 0.82 4.91
C TYR A 154 3.44 0.74 4.52
N GLY A 155 3.93 -0.48 4.36
CA GLY A 155 5.30 -0.75 3.96
C GLY A 155 6.27 -0.95 5.12
N TRP A 156 5.96 -0.57 6.37
CA TRP A 156 6.92 -0.67 7.46
C TRP A 156 7.28 -2.13 7.80
N LYS A 157 6.33 -2.95 8.24
CA LYS A 157 6.57 -4.38 8.46
C LYS A 157 6.57 -5.19 7.17
N GLU A 158 5.79 -4.75 6.20
CA GLU A 158 5.73 -5.39 4.89
C GLU A 158 7.12 -5.41 4.22
N SER A 159 7.94 -4.36 4.36
CA SER A 159 9.31 -4.34 3.83
C SER A 159 10.27 -5.27 4.58
N GLU A 160 10.01 -5.55 5.87
CA GLU A 160 10.74 -6.58 6.61
C GLU A 160 10.37 -7.98 6.09
N ASP A 161 9.09 -8.22 5.78
CA ASP A 161 8.64 -9.48 5.17
C ASP A 161 9.24 -9.69 3.78
N LEU A 162 9.47 -8.62 3.00
CA LEU A 162 10.09 -8.74 1.67
C LEU A 162 11.48 -9.38 1.72
N LEU A 163 12.26 -9.17 2.78
CA LEU A 163 13.57 -9.81 2.91
C LEU A 163 13.47 -11.35 2.94
N LEU A 164 12.40 -11.89 3.53
CA LEU A 164 12.14 -13.33 3.53
C LEU A 164 11.77 -13.83 2.13
N TRP A 165 10.95 -13.07 1.39
CA TRP A 165 10.57 -13.39 0.03
C TRP A 165 11.77 -13.33 -0.94
N ILE A 166 12.65 -12.34 -0.75
CA ILE A 166 13.91 -12.21 -1.50
C ILE A 166 14.79 -13.43 -1.24
N SER A 167 15.00 -13.80 0.03
CA SER A 167 15.79 -14.98 0.39
C SER A 167 15.20 -16.25 -0.19
N TRP A 168 13.87 -16.41 -0.20
CA TRP A 168 13.20 -17.54 -0.81
C TRP A 168 13.45 -17.58 -2.33
N LEU A 169 13.37 -16.44 -3.02
CA LEU A 169 13.64 -16.35 -4.46
C LEU A 169 15.09 -16.71 -4.80
N ILE A 170 16.07 -16.27 -4.02
CA ILE A 170 17.47 -16.64 -4.21
C ILE A 170 17.63 -18.16 -4.09
N GLY A 171 17.05 -18.76 -3.04
CA GLY A 171 17.06 -20.21 -2.88
C GLY A 171 16.35 -20.98 -4.00
N LYS A 172 15.31 -20.39 -4.60
CA LYS A 172 14.51 -20.99 -5.68
C LYS A 172 15.16 -20.84 -7.06
N CYS A 173 15.67 -19.65 -7.38
CA CYS A 173 16.18 -19.28 -8.70
C CYS A 173 17.71 -19.39 -8.82
N GLY A 174 18.42 -19.56 -7.68
CA GLY A 174 19.88 -19.66 -7.61
C GLY A 174 20.56 -18.32 -7.39
N GLU A 175 21.84 -18.37 -6.99
CA GLU A 175 22.66 -17.20 -6.62
C GLU A 175 22.90 -16.22 -7.77
N SER A 176 22.76 -16.65 -9.03
CA SER A 176 22.92 -15.80 -10.20
C SER A 176 21.63 -15.08 -10.62
N CYS A 177 20.54 -15.24 -9.87
CA CYS A 177 19.28 -14.56 -10.21
C CYS A 177 19.37 -13.04 -9.98
N ARG A 178 18.62 -12.30 -10.78
CA ARG A 178 18.47 -10.84 -10.68
C ARG A 178 17.03 -10.50 -10.30
N ILE A 179 16.83 -10.07 -9.07
CA ILE A 179 15.49 -9.82 -8.51
C ILE A 179 15.08 -8.38 -8.76
N PHE A 180 13.93 -8.19 -9.39
CA PHE A 180 13.27 -6.89 -9.55
C PHE A 180 12.09 -6.81 -8.57
N LEU A 181 12.20 -5.92 -7.59
CA LEU A 181 11.10 -5.64 -6.66
C LEU A 181 10.11 -4.71 -7.38
N HIS A 182 8.90 -5.19 -7.65
CA HIS A 182 7.90 -4.42 -8.37
C HIS A 182 6.68 -4.18 -7.48
N GLY A 183 6.45 -2.94 -7.08
CA GLY A 183 5.37 -2.54 -6.18
C GLY A 183 4.41 -1.54 -6.82
N ILE A 184 3.11 -1.69 -6.50
CA ILE A 184 2.04 -0.79 -6.92
C ILE A 184 1.41 -0.17 -5.66
N SER A 185 1.26 1.16 -5.60
CA SER A 185 0.60 1.90 -4.51
C SER A 185 1.24 1.59 -3.14
N MET A 186 0.53 0.98 -2.19
CA MET A 186 1.12 0.51 -0.93
C MET A 186 2.27 -0.47 -1.17
N GLY A 187 2.20 -1.29 -2.21
CA GLY A 187 3.29 -2.14 -2.65
C GLY A 187 4.51 -1.34 -3.10
N ALA A 188 4.32 -0.22 -3.81
CA ALA A 188 5.40 0.70 -4.17
C ALA A 188 6.05 1.30 -2.90
N GLY A 189 5.26 1.78 -1.95
CA GLY A 189 5.76 2.20 -0.65
C GLY A 189 6.57 1.09 0.06
N THR A 190 6.10 -0.15 -0.03
CA THR A 190 6.75 -1.32 0.56
C THR A 190 8.11 -1.61 -0.07
N VAL A 191 8.21 -1.67 -1.41
CA VAL A 191 9.49 -1.91 -2.08
C VAL A 191 10.48 -0.77 -1.90
N LEU A 192 10.01 0.49 -1.89
CA LEU A 192 10.85 1.65 -1.61
C LEU A 192 11.44 1.62 -0.19
N MET A 193 10.66 1.14 0.79
CA MET A 193 11.11 1.02 2.18
C MET A 193 12.11 -0.12 2.43
N THR A 194 12.43 -0.93 1.42
CA THR A 194 13.59 -1.82 1.52
C THR A 194 14.93 -1.07 1.40
N GLY A 195 14.88 0.19 0.95
CA GLY A 195 16.08 0.99 0.69
C GLY A 195 16.90 1.35 1.93
N ASP A 196 16.34 1.27 3.13
CA ASP A 196 17.03 1.44 4.41
C ASP A 196 17.57 0.13 5.00
N LYS A 197 17.45 -0.98 4.27
CA LYS A 197 17.85 -2.33 4.68
C LYS A 197 19.06 -2.81 3.90
N GLU A 198 19.77 -3.79 4.47
CA GLU A 198 20.82 -4.50 3.75
C GLU A 198 20.20 -5.47 2.75
N LEU A 199 20.16 -5.07 1.48
CA LEU A 199 19.65 -5.91 0.40
C LEU A 199 20.76 -6.80 -0.15
N PRO A 200 20.47 -8.09 -0.46
CA PRO A 200 21.38 -8.96 -1.19
C PRO A 200 21.72 -8.39 -2.57
N GLU A 201 22.91 -8.74 -3.08
CA GLU A 201 23.40 -8.29 -4.40
C GLU A 201 22.50 -8.74 -5.57
N GLN A 202 21.72 -9.80 -5.37
CA GLN A 202 20.73 -10.29 -6.32
C GLN A 202 19.59 -9.31 -6.56
N VAL A 203 19.36 -8.34 -5.69
CA VAL A 203 18.34 -7.29 -5.92
C VAL A 203 18.87 -6.28 -6.92
N ALA A 204 18.51 -6.48 -8.19
CA ALA A 204 19.01 -5.69 -9.32
C ALA A 204 18.29 -4.35 -9.49
N GLY A 205 17.02 -4.25 -9.11
CA GLY A 205 16.25 -3.03 -9.29
C GLY A 205 14.95 -2.98 -8.51
N VAL A 206 14.46 -1.75 -8.31
CA VAL A 206 13.17 -1.45 -7.66
C VAL A 206 12.29 -0.70 -8.66
N VAL A 207 11.08 -1.19 -8.89
CA VAL A 207 10.04 -0.55 -9.70
C VAL A 207 8.92 -0.13 -8.77
N ALA A 208 8.65 1.17 -8.71
CA ALA A 208 7.64 1.76 -7.84
C ALA A 208 6.59 2.50 -8.69
N ASP A 209 5.40 1.90 -8.84
CA ASP A 209 4.27 2.51 -9.52
C ASP A 209 3.33 3.15 -8.51
N CYS A 210 3.00 4.43 -8.72
CA CYS A 210 2.12 5.28 -7.91
C CYS A 210 2.41 5.22 -6.38
N GLY A 211 3.71 5.28 -6.02
CA GLY A 211 4.15 5.29 -4.63
C GLY A 211 3.96 6.65 -3.95
N TYR A 212 3.80 6.63 -2.62
CA TYR A 212 3.64 7.84 -1.78
C TYR A 212 4.93 8.16 -1.00
N THR A 213 5.07 9.42 -0.57
CA THR A 213 6.21 9.91 0.23
C THR A 213 6.22 9.34 1.64
N SER A 214 5.07 9.40 2.32
CA SER A 214 4.85 8.77 3.62
C SER A 214 3.37 8.45 3.83
N ALA A 215 3.05 7.49 4.70
CA ALA A 215 1.68 7.22 5.09
C ALA A 215 1.01 8.43 5.75
N CYS A 216 1.78 9.26 6.46
CA CYS A 216 1.25 10.50 7.05
C CYS A 216 0.84 11.51 5.98
N ASP A 217 1.66 11.71 4.94
CA ASP A 217 1.36 12.65 3.86
C ASP A 217 0.15 12.18 3.04
N GLU A 218 0.09 10.88 2.74
CA GLU A 218 -1.03 10.28 2.02
C GLU A 218 -2.34 10.41 2.82
N PHE A 219 -2.32 10.09 4.11
CA PHE A 219 -3.51 10.25 4.96
C PHE A 219 -3.92 11.72 5.09
N ALA A 220 -2.96 12.64 5.21
CA ALA A 220 -3.26 14.07 5.28
C ALA A 220 -3.89 14.57 3.97
N TYR A 221 -3.37 14.11 2.83
CA TYR A 221 -3.93 14.44 1.52
C TYR A 221 -5.36 13.93 1.38
N GLN A 222 -5.62 12.65 1.71
CA GLN A 222 -6.95 12.05 1.63
C GLN A 222 -7.94 12.71 2.59
N MET A 223 -7.50 13.05 3.81
CA MET A 223 -8.34 13.77 4.77
C MET A 223 -8.75 15.16 4.24
N LYS A 224 -7.83 15.88 3.61
CA LYS A 224 -8.11 17.16 3.00
C LYS A 224 -9.07 17.03 1.81
N LYS A 225 -8.81 16.05 0.91
CA LYS A 225 -9.57 15.82 -0.32
C LYS A 225 -10.99 15.31 -0.04
N CYS A 226 -11.12 14.23 0.73
CA CYS A 226 -12.38 13.51 0.91
C CYS A 226 -13.26 14.12 2.02
N PHE A 227 -12.65 14.68 3.05
CA PHE A 227 -13.38 15.18 4.22
C PHE A 227 -13.31 16.72 4.38
N HIS A 228 -12.67 17.41 3.42
CA HIS A 228 -12.48 18.86 3.43
C HIS A 228 -11.89 19.39 4.75
N MET A 229 -11.08 18.54 5.42
CA MET A 229 -10.45 18.90 6.69
C MET A 229 -9.19 19.73 6.45
N PRO A 230 -9.18 21.02 6.82
CA PRO A 230 -8.04 21.89 6.55
C PRO A 230 -6.81 21.54 7.39
N VAL A 231 -7.01 20.86 8.54
CA VAL A 231 -5.93 20.48 9.48
C VAL A 231 -6.06 19.01 9.84
N ALA A 232 -5.22 18.17 9.25
CA ALA A 232 -5.17 16.73 9.50
C ALA A 232 -4.34 16.37 10.75
N ALA A 233 -3.36 17.19 11.13
CA ALA A 233 -2.33 16.85 12.12
C ALA A 233 -2.86 16.37 13.49
N PRO A 234 -3.86 16.99 14.13
CA PRO A 234 -4.37 16.51 15.42
C PRO A 234 -5.03 15.13 15.33
N ILE A 235 -5.76 14.87 14.24
CA ILE A 235 -6.43 13.57 14.02
C ILE A 235 -5.41 12.51 13.72
N LEU A 236 -4.42 12.78 12.88
CA LEU A 236 -3.31 11.86 12.60
C LEU A 236 -2.52 11.56 13.86
N PHE A 237 -2.25 12.55 14.70
CA PHE A 237 -1.56 12.35 15.99
C PHE A 237 -2.33 11.38 16.89
N LEU A 238 -3.64 11.60 17.09
CA LEU A 238 -4.47 10.73 17.92
C LEU A 238 -4.66 9.34 17.29
N THR A 239 -4.85 9.26 15.96
CA THR A 239 -4.90 7.99 15.22
C THR A 239 -3.61 7.21 15.39
N ASN A 240 -2.46 7.89 15.35
CA ASN A 240 -1.16 7.27 15.58
C ASN A 240 -1.02 6.70 17.02
N LEU A 241 -1.55 7.38 18.03
CA LEU A 241 -1.58 6.84 19.39
C LEU A 241 -2.43 5.55 19.47
N ILE A 242 -3.57 5.51 18.78
CA ILE A 242 -4.40 4.31 18.69
C ILE A 242 -3.63 3.20 17.96
N SER A 243 -2.99 3.51 16.84
CA SER A 243 -2.18 2.57 16.05
C SER A 243 -1.03 1.97 16.87
N LYS A 244 -0.29 2.80 17.57
CA LYS A 244 0.80 2.33 18.46
C LYS A 244 0.30 1.39 19.54
N LYS A 245 -0.85 1.69 20.15
CA LYS A 245 -1.41 0.88 21.23
C LYS A 245 -2.00 -0.45 20.73
N LYS A 246 -2.68 -0.45 19.56
CA LYS A 246 -3.40 -1.62 19.05
C LYS A 246 -2.59 -2.48 18.10
N ALA A 247 -1.90 -1.84 17.16
CA ALA A 247 -1.16 -2.51 16.09
C ALA A 247 0.35 -2.57 16.35
N GLY A 248 0.85 -1.93 17.42
CA GLY A 248 2.29 -1.79 17.65
C GLY A 248 2.98 -0.97 16.55
N PHE A 249 2.23 -0.20 15.77
CA PHE A 249 2.67 0.51 14.58
C PHE A 249 2.66 2.03 14.79
N ASP A 250 3.82 2.66 14.63
CA ASP A 250 3.94 4.11 14.51
C ASP A 250 3.81 4.49 13.03
N ILE A 251 2.70 5.13 12.65
CA ILE A 251 2.38 5.51 11.25
C ILE A 251 3.51 6.33 10.62
N ARG A 252 4.23 7.13 11.43
CA ARG A 252 5.36 7.96 10.96
C ARG A 252 6.56 7.14 10.47
N LYS A 253 6.65 5.85 10.84
CA LYS A 253 7.70 4.95 10.35
C LYS A 253 7.47 4.49 8.91
N ALA A 254 6.25 4.58 8.41
CA ALA A 254 5.94 4.31 7.01
C ALA A 254 6.28 5.55 6.17
N ALA A 255 7.55 5.73 5.87
CA ALA A 255 8.10 6.89 5.17
C ALA A 255 9.07 6.48 4.05
N PRO A 256 8.58 5.99 2.90
CA PRO A 256 9.39 5.64 1.74
C PRO A 256 10.41 6.70 1.35
N ILE A 257 10.04 8.00 1.49
CA ILE A 257 10.92 9.12 1.16
C ILE A 257 12.23 9.15 1.97
N GLU A 258 12.23 8.61 3.19
CA GLU A 258 13.45 8.52 3.99
C GLU A 258 14.32 7.34 3.54
N ALA A 259 13.70 6.21 3.21
CA ALA A 259 14.42 5.00 2.79
C ALA A 259 15.13 5.16 1.44
N VAL A 260 14.50 5.85 0.47
CA VAL A 260 15.13 6.05 -0.85
C VAL A 260 16.40 6.90 -0.81
N LYS A 261 16.61 7.72 0.24
CA LYS A 261 17.82 8.53 0.41
C LYS A 261 19.08 7.69 0.62
N THR A 262 18.94 6.51 1.21
CA THR A 262 20.04 5.62 1.57
C THR A 262 20.19 4.42 0.63
N CYS A 263 19.15 4.13 -0.16
CA CYS A 263 19.17 3.02 -1.10
C CYS A 263 20.24 3.20 -2.18
N LYS A 264 20.91 2.10 -2.53
CA LYS A 264 21.93 2.05 -3.61
C LYS A 264 21.42 1.31 -4.85
N VAL A 265 20.35 0.55 -4.71
CA VAL A 265 19.74 -0.23 -5.80
C VAL A 265 19.09 0.74 -6.80
N PRO A 266 19.23 0.53 -8.12
CA PRO A 266 18.56 1.36 -9.13
C PRO A 266 17.05 1.37 -9.00
N HIS A 267 16.40 2.53 -9.29
CA HIS A 267 14.96 2.71 -9.18
C HIS A 267 14.31 3.15 -10.48
N LEU A 268 13.17 2.54 -10.81
CA LEU A 268 12.24 3.03 -11.83
C LEU A 268 10.96 3.52 -11.13
N PHE A 269 10.69 4.81 -11.21
CA PHE A 269 9.46 5.43 -10.73
C PHE A 269 8.47 5.57 -11.87
N ILE A 270 7.26 5.04 -11.72
CA ILE A 270 6.17 5.13 -12.70
C ILE A 270 4.96 5.79 -12.02
N HIS A 271 4.24 6.68 -12.70
CA HIS A 271 3.05 7.30 -12.12
C HIS A 271 2.13 7.87 -13.22
N GLY A 272 0.83 7.73 -13.01
CA GLY A 272 -0.16 8.39 -13.84
C GLY A 272 -0.30 9.88 -13.53
N ASP A 273 -0.37 10.73 -14.54
CA ASP A 273 -0.50 12.19 -14.34
C ASP A 273 -1.88 12.63 -13.87
N LYS A 274 -2.87 11.73 -13.90
CA LYS A 274 -4.23 11.93 -13.41
C LYS A 274 -4.51 11.19 -12.09
N ASP A 275 -3.46 10.72 -11.43
CA ASP A 275 -3.61 10.09 -10.12
C ASP A 275 -4.02 11.16 -9.09
N ASP A 276 -5.24 11.04 -8.62
CA ASP A 276 -5.84 11.91 -7.62
C ASP A 276 -6.03 11.21 -6.27
N TYR A 277 -5.58 9.94 -6.16
CA TYR A 277 -5.52 9.19 -4.91
C TYR A 277 -4.15 9.36 -4.25
N VAL A 278 -3.06 8.94 -4.90
CA VAL A 278 -1.69 9.31 -4.56
C VAL A 278 -1.25 10.38 -5.54
N PRO A 279 -1.18 11.66 -5.15
CA PRO A 279 -0.96 12.73 -6.11
C PRO A 279 0.42 12.65 -6.77
N TYR A 280 0.47 12.90 -8.06
CA TYR A 280 1.67 12.81 -8.91
C TYR A 280 2.92 13.49 -8.33
N TYR A 281 2.76 14.63 -7.63
CA TYR A 281 3.90 15.34 -7.03
C TYR A 281 4.67 14.50 -6.00
N MET A 282 4.05 13.48 -5.42
CA MET A 282 4.74 12.57 -4.49
C MET A 282 5.81 11.73 -5.21
N MET A 283 5.56 11.34 -6.47
CA MET A 283 6.59 10.71 -7.29
C MET A 283 7.76 11.66 -7.54
N ASP A 284 7.50 12.94 -7.84
CA ASP A 284 8.58 13.94 -8.06
C ASP A 284 9.44 14.06 -6.80
N GLN A 285 8.82 14.15 -5.64
CA GLN A 285 9.53 14.21 -4.35
C GLN A 285 10.36 12.95 -4.07
N LEU A 286 9.80 11.76 -4.34
CA LEU A 286 10.52 10.49 -4.19
C LEU A 286 11.69 10.41 -5.16
N TYR A 287 11.47 10.78 -6.42
CA TYR A 287 12.51 10.81 -7.44
C TYR A 287 13.65 11.75 -7.04
N GLU A 288 13.35 12.98 -6.62
CA GLU A 288 14.35 13.93 -6.18
C GLU A 288 15.14 13.44 -4.96
N ALA A 289 14.46 12.85 -3.98
CA ALA A 289 15.09 12.34 -2.76
C ALA A 289 15.97 11.10 -2.98
N CYS A 290 15.72 10.32 -4.03
CA CYS A 290 16.44 9.09 -4.30
C CYS A 290 17.88 9.38 -4.76
N ASN A 291 18.88 8.80 -4.07
CA ASN A 291 20.30 8.98 -4.37
C ASN A 291 20.87 7.89 -5.30
N ALA A 292 20.14 6.80 -5.57
CA ALA A 292 20.56 5.74 -6.49
C ALA A 292 20.38 6.18 -7.96
N ARG A 293 20.90 5.36 -8.90
CA ARG A 293 20.52 5.49 -10.32
C ARG A 293 19.00 5.39 -10.43
N LYS A 294 18.40 6.28 -11.22
CA LYS A 294 16.94 6.39 -11.24
C LYS A 294 16.38 6.81 -12.58
N TRP A 295 15.21 6.31 -12.89
CA TRP A 295 14.42 6.66 -14.06
C TRP A 295 13.02 7.07 -13.61
N LYS A 296 12.38 7.92 -14.40
CA LYS A 296 11.03 8.39 -14.16
C LYS A 296 10.19 8.25 -15.42
N VAL A 297 9.01 7.67 -15.28
CA VAL A 297 8.02 7.50 -16.35
C VAL A 297 6.69 8.06 -15.91
N THR A 298 6.19 9.03 -16.68
CA THR A 298 4.83 9.55 -16.53
C THR A 298 3.93 8.86 -17.53
N VAL A 299 2.79 8.32 -17.06
CA VAL A 299 1.79 7.73 -17.94
C VAL A 299 0.64 8.71 -18.11
N PRO A 300 0.53 9.39 -19.30
CA PRO A 300 -0.49 10.39 -19.52
C PRO A 300 -1.89 9.81 -19.44
N GLY A 301 -2.79 10.49 -18.70
CA GLY A 301 -4.20 10.10 -18.56
C GLY A 301 -4.44 8.99 -17.54
N ALA A 302 -3.41 8.34 -16.99
CA ALA A 302 -3.59 7.27 -16.02
C ALA A 302 -3.98 7.83 -14.65
N VAL A 303 -5.01 7.24 -14.05
CA VAL A 303 -5.40 7.43 -12.65
C VAL A 303 -4.70 6.40 -11.77
N HIS A 304 -4.98 6.41 -10.46
CA HIS A 304 -4.32 5.57 -9.47
C HIS A 304 -4.30 4.07 -9.84
N ALA A 305 -3.11 3.47 -9.80
CA ALA A 305 -2.86 2.05 -10.07
C ALA A 305 -3.34 1.55 -11.46
N ARG A 306 -3.48 2.45 -12.44
CA ARG A 306 -3.90 2.10 -13.80
C ARG A 306 -2.85 2.40 -14.88
N SER A 307 -1.60 2.67 -14.50
CA SER A 307 -0.53 3.01 -15.44
C SER A 307 -0.38 1.96 -16.54
N TYR A 308 -0.30 0.68 -16.17
CA TYR A 308 -0.19 -0.42 -17.12
C TYR A 308 -1.46 -0.57 -18.00
N TYR A 309 -2.65 -0.41 -17.42
CA TYR A 309 -3.91 -0.54 -18.15
C TYR A 309 -4.08 0.54 -19.21
N VAL A 310 -3.68 1.78 -18.89
CA VAL A 310 -3.85 2.93 -19.80
C VAL A 310 -2.85 2.91 -20.94
N ASN A 311 -1.60 2.53 -20.68
CA ASN A 311 -0.56 2.48 -21.71
C ASN A 311 0.41 1.31 -21.46
N PRO A 312 0.00 0.07 -21.83
CA PRO A 312 0.82 -1.12 -21.63
C PRO A 312 2.14 -1.07 -22.43
N GLU A 313 2.15 -0.49 -23.62
CA GLU A 313 3.33 -0.39 -24.47
C GLU A 313 4.42 0.46 -23.78
N LEU A 314 4.09 1.69 -23.38
CA LEU A 314 5.01 2.56 -22.65
C LEU A 314 5.53 1.90 -21.37
N TYR A 315 4.67 1.21 -20.67
CA TYR A 315 5.01 0.53 -19.41
C TYR A 315 5.98 -0.63 -19.65
N GLU A 316 5.67 -1.51 -20.62
CA GLU A 316 6.51 -2.66 -20.99
C GLU A 316 7.87 -2.20 -21.52
N GLU A 317 7.92 -1.21 -22.41
CA GLU A 317 9.18 -0.63 -22.91
C GLU A 317 10.03 -0.04 -21.78
N SER A 318 9.40 0.62 -20.83
CA SER A 318 10.10 1.21 -19.68
C SER A 318 10.71 0.13 -18.77
N LEU A 319 9.97 -0.96 -18.51
CA LEU A 319 10.49 -2.11 -17.76
C LEU A 319 11.64 -2.80 -18.50
N GLU A 320 11.50 -3.03 -19.83
CA GLU A 320 12.55 -3.66 -20.63
C GLU A 320 13.84 -2.82 -20.67
N LYS A 321 13.69 -1.51 -20.84
CA LYS A 321 14.82 -0.60 -20.81
C LYS A 321 15.51 -0.63 -19.46
N PHE A 322 14.74 -0.53 -18.37
CA PHE A 322 15.25 -0.56 -17.01
C PHE A 322 16.02 -1.87 -16.73
N ARG A 323 15.44 -3.02 -17.05
CA ARG A 323 16.07 -4.34 -16.86
C ARG A 323 17.40 -4.49 -17.60
N LYS A 324 17.54 -3.88 -18.78
CA LYS A 324 18.77 -3.93 -19.59
C LYS A 324 19.86 -2.97 -19.11
N GLU A 325 19.47 -1.89 -18.43
CA GLU A 325 20.41 -0.84 -18.02
C GLU A 325 20.98 -1.04 -16.60
N VAL A 326 20.41 -1.94 -15.80
CA VAL A 326 20.82 -2.21 -14.41
C VAL A 326 21.53 -3.55 -14.25
#